data_319a95936fb1efcba2fa051d6475f0b5
#
_entry.id   319a95936fb1efcba2fa051d6475f0b5
#
_cell.length_a   1.000
_cell.length_b   1.000
_cell.length_c   1.000
_cell.angle_alpha   90.00
_cell.angle_beta   90.00
_cell.angle_gamma   90.00
#
_symmetry.space_group_name_H-M   'P 1'
#
loop_
_entity.id
_entity.type
_entity.pdbx_description
1 polymer ?
#
loop_
_entity_poly.entity_id
_entity_poly.type
_entity_poly.pdbx_seq_one_letter_code
_entity_poly.pdbx_strand_id
1 'polypeptide(L)'
;MKSKSILISEKKNIRKYNPSNDIFEWEHEFEYKISGISRIDDLVIVTTYSNWGKNYTSLLSFETGEKFWEIQNVFYSIHIIENIIIFLDKNKFFNGIDIKTGTEKFKIKSPFTWTTPKIILIKNTYFIFSSKKAYHININNGKIMETKLPNKINPKELGIVLDEFQININSIPSSDAGYMYIGDAGAGGDFGGGDAGGGGDGG
;
A
#
# COMPACT_ATOMS: atom_id res chain seq x y z
N MET A 1 -14.18 -0.67 24.14
CA MET A 1 -12.75 -0.59 24.51
C MET A 1 -11.95 -1.15 23.34
N LYS A 2 -10.93 -0.43 22.86
CA LYS A 2 -10.01 -1.01 21.86
C LYS A 2 -9.17 -2.09 22.55
N SER A 3 -9.03 -3.24 21.89
CA SER A 3 -8.21 -4.36 22.37
C SER A 3 -6.80 -3.86 22.74
N LYS A 4 -6.30 -4.25 23.89
CA LYS A 4 -4.90 -3.99 24.32
C LYS A 4 -3.91 -4.97 23.70
N SER A 5 -4.41 -6.00 22.99
CA SER A 5 -3.57 -7.01 22.36
C SER A 5 -2.75 -6.43 21.22
N ILE A 6 -1.56 -6.97 21.04
CA ILE A 6 -0.60 -6.59 20.01
C ILE A 6 -0.37 -7.73 19.04
N LEU A 7 0.03 -7.38 17.81
CA LEU A 7 0.47 -8.35 16.82
C LEU A 7 1.98 -8.46 16.84
N ILE A 8 2.48 -9.68 16.87
CA ILE A 8 3.90 -10.00 16.81
C ILE A 8 4.13 -10.90 15.61
N SER A 9 5.07 -10.53 14.74
CA SER A 9 5.47 -11.38 13.61
C SER A 9 6.89 -11.90 13.81
N GLU A 10 7.10 -13.18 13.56
CA GLU A 10 8.40 -13.82 13.61
C GLU A 10 8.54 -14.79 12.44
N LYS A 11 9.45 -14.46 11.50
CA LYS A 11 9.68 -15.27 10.29
C LYS A 11 8.41 -15.49 9.48
N LYS A 12 7.75 -16.65 9.68
CA LYS A 12 6.52 -17.05 8.99
C LYS A 12 5.27 -16.96 9.86
N ASN A 13 5.43 -16.71 11.14
CA ASN A 13 4.35 -16.73 12.12
C ASN A 13 3.89 -15.32 12.46
N ILE A 14 2.59 -15.15 12.61
CA ILE A 14 1.98 -13.98 13.23
C ILE A 14 1.15 -14.44 14.42
N ARG A 15 1.25 -13.71 15.52
CA ARG A 15 0.59 -14.03 16.79
C ARG A 15 -0.10 -12.81 17.35
N LYS A 16 -1.26 -13.00 17.94
CA LYS A 16 -1.92 -11.99 18.76
C LYS A 16 -1.60 -12.27 20.21
N TYR A 17 -0.88 -11.36 20.84
CA TYR A 17 -0.47 -11.43 22.24
C TYR A 17 -1.30 -10.47 23.08
N ASN A 18 -1.79 -10.97 24.20
CA ASN A 18 -2.52 -10.18 25.19
C ASN A 18 -1.64 -9.95 26.42
N PRO A 19 -1.10 -8.75 26.60
CA PRO A 19 -0.19 -8.45 27.72
C PRO A 19 -0.88 -8.41 29.09
N SER A 20 -2.21 -8.41 29.14
CA SER A 20 -2.95 -8.36 30.41
C SER A 20 -2.96 -9.71 31.14
N ASN A 21 -2.87 -10.80 30.43
CA ASN A 21 -2.89 -12.16 30.95
C ASN A 21 -1.72 -13.03 30.48
N ASP A 22 -0.77 -12.42 29.74
CA ASP A 22 0.47 -13.03 29.24
C ASP A 22 0.24 -14.27 28.37
N ILE A 23 -0.76 -14.22 27.50
CA ILE A 23 -1.09 -15.33 26.58
C ILE A 23 -1.10 -14.92 25.12
N PHE A 24 -0.80 -15.87 24.24
CA PHE A 24 -1.12 -15.76 22.83
C PHE A 24 -2.57 -16.19 22.61
N GLU A 25 -3.41 -15.26 22.12
CA GLU A 25 -4.82 -15.50 21.88
C GLU A 25 -5.03 -16.37 20.65
N TRP A 26 -4.17 -16.15 19.62
CA TRP A 26 -4.10 -16.99 18.43
C TRP A 26 -2.74 -16.88 17.75
N GLU A 27 -2.43 -17.85 16.89
CA GLU A 27 -1.26 -17.91 16.03
C GLU A 27 -1.67 -18.39 14.64
N HIS A 28 -1.02 -17.79 13.61
CA HIS A 28 -1.20 -18.19 12.21
C HIS A 28 0.17 -18.32 11.55
N GLU A 29 0.42 -19.47 10.89
CA GLU A 29 1.64 -19.73 10.14
C GLU A 29 1.40 -19.58 8.65
N PHE A 30 2.30 -18.84 7.97
CA PHE A 30 2.30 -18.67 6.52
C PHE A 30 3.31 -19.61 5.85
N GLU A 31 3.07 -19.90 4.57
CA GLU A 31 4.03 -20.66 3.76
C GLU A 31 5.36 -19.92 3.59
N TYR A 32 5.32 -18.58 3.47
CA TYR A 32 6.46 -17.71 3.20
C TYR A 32 6.74 -16.75 4.35
N LYS A 33 7.94 -16.12 4.29
CA LYS A 33 8.34 -15.13 5.30
C LYS A 33 7.46 -13.88 5.24
N ILE A 34 7.08 -13.40 6.41
CA ILE A 34 6.36 -12.14 6.56
C ILE A 34 7.32 -10.98 6.30
N SER A 35 6.93 -10.05 5.44
CA SER A 35 7.64 -8.82 5.14
C SER A 35 6.94 -7.56 5.64
N GLY A 36 5.66 -7.65 5.96
CA GLY A 36 4.89 -6.53 6.47
C GLY A 36 3.59 -6.96 7.11
N ILE A 37 3.18 -6.20 8.12
CA ILE A 37 1.88 -6.34 8.77
C ILE A 37 1.26 -4.96 8.96
N SER A 38 -0.05 -4.86 8.77
CA SER A 38 -0.82 -3.65 9.05
C SER A 38 -2.15 -4.04 9.67
N ARG A 39 -2.59 -3.26 10.65
CA ARG A 39 -3.89 -3.46 11.29
C ARG A 39 -4.82 -2.30 10.98
N ILE A 40 -6.04 -2.64 10.60
CA ILE A 40 -7.12 -1.69 10.30
C ILE A 40 -8.35 -2.19 11.03
N ASP A 41 -8.68 -1.61 12.16
CA ASP A 41 -9.76 -2.06 13.05
C ASP A 41 -9.64 -3.57 13.37
N ASP A 42 -10.57 -4.38 12.86
CA ASP A 42 -10.62 -5.84 13.07
C ASP A 42 -9.95 -6.63 11.94
N LEU A 43 -9.27 -5.96 11.04
CA LEU A 43 -8.59 -6.56 9.91
C LEU A 43 -7.08 -6.50 10.07
N VAL A 44 -6.41 -7.57 9.69
CA VAL A 44 -4.94 -7.66 9.64
C VAL A 44 -4.53 -7.98 8.21
N ILE A 45 -3.76 -7.08 7.62
CA ILE A 45 -3.16 -7.29 6.31
C ILE A 45 -1.74 -7.77 6.53
N VAL A 46 -1.39 -8.91 5.95
CA VAL A 46 -0.07 -9.51 6.02
C VAL A 46 0.50 -9.64 4.63
N THR A 47 1.71 -9.13 4.43
CA THR A 47 2.46 -9.33 3.20
C THR A 47 3.55 -10.37 3.45
N THR A 48 3.63 -11.37 2.56
CA THR A 48 4.66 -12.41 2.59
C THR A 48 5.42 -12.46 1.28
N TYR A 49 6.65 -12.98 1.30
CA TYR A 49 7.47 -13.18 0.10
C TYR A 49 8.11 -14.56 0.07
N SER A 50 8.14 -15.15 -1.13
CA SER A 50 8.86 -16.37 -1.40
C SER A 50 10.30 -16.08 -1.81
N ASN A 51 11.20 -17.07 -1.66
CA ASN A 51 12.58 -16.95 -2.13
C ASN A 51 12.71 -16.78 -3.66
N TRP A 52 11.62 -17.01 -4.40
CA TRP A 52 11.55 -16.87 -5.86
C TRP A 52 10.95 -15.54 -6.31
N GLY A 53 10.88 -14.55 -5.42
CA GLY A 53 10.37 -13.21 -5.73
C GLY A 53 8.86 -13.11 -5.89
N LYS A 54 8.09 -14.14 -5.52
CA LYS A 54 6.64 -14.04 -5.47
C LYS A 54 6.22 -13.40 -4.14
N ASN A 55 5.30 -12.49 -4.22
CA ASN A 55 4.75 -11.80 -3.07
C ASN A 55 3.25 -12.07 -2.97
N TYR A 56 2.77 -12.18 -1.74
CA TYR A 56 1.36 -12.42 -1.45
C TYR A 56 0.88 -11.44 -0.40
N THR A 57 -0.38 -11.06 -0.52
CA THR A 57 -1.09 -10.30 0.50
C THR A 57 -2.25 -11.14 1.01
N SER A 58 -2.32 -11.29 2.31
CA SER A 58 -3.40 -12.02 3.00
C SER A 58 -4.17 -11.07 3.90
N LEU A 59 -5.46 -11.30 4.03
CA LEU A 59 -6.31 -10.64 5.02
C LEU A 59 -6.74 -11.64 6.08
N LEU A 60 -6.57 -11.26 7.35
CA LEU A 60 -6.99 -12.05 8.50
C LEU A 60 -7.93 -11.25 9.41
N SER A 61 -8.73 -11.96 10.18
CA SER A 61 -9.45 -11.38 11.31
C SER A 61 -8.47 -11.08 12.45
N PHE A 62 -8.52 -9.87 12.99
CA PHE A 62 -7.75 -9.53 14.21
C PHE A 62 -8.26 -10.29 15.42
N GLU A 63 -9.57 -10.55 15.50
CA GLU A 63 -10.13 -11.22 16.66
C GLU A 63 -9.81 -12.71 16.69
N THR A 64 -9.88 -13.40 15.57
CA THR A 64 -9.78 -14.87 15.53
C THR A 64 -8.49 -15.40 14.91
N GLY A 65 -7.73 -14.58 14.15
CA GLY A 65 -6.58 -15.04 13.35
C GLY A 65 -6.98 -15.82 12.10
N GLU A 66 -8.28 -15.97 11.82
CA GLU A 66 -8.77 -16.63 10.63
C GLU A 66 -8.37 -15.90 9.37
N LYS A 67 -7.78 -16.61 8.39
CA LYS A 67 -7.43 -16.06 7.09
C LYS A 67 -8.66 -16.04 6.18
N PHE A 68 -9.09 -14.85 5.78
CA PHE A 68 -10.21 -14.68 4.85
C PHE A 68 -9.82 -15.04 3.43
N TRP A 69 -8.66 -14.53 2.97
CA TRP A 69 -8.14 -14.78 1.63
C TRP A 69 -6.63 -14.49 1.54
N GLU A 70 -6.06 -14.93 0.43
CA GLU A 70 -4.69 -14.64 0.04
C GLU A 70 -4.61 -14.42 -1.48
N ILE A 71 -3.92 -13.36 -1.88
CA ILE A 71 -3.79 -12.96 -3.29
C ILE A 71 -2.31 -12.79 -3.61
N GLN A 72 -1.86 -13.32 -4.76
CA GLN A 72 -0.51 -13.12 -5.26
C GLN A 72 -0.34 -11.70 -5.81
N ASN A 73 -0.28 -10.74 -4.92
CA ASN A 73 -0.03 -9.33 -5.23
C ASN A 73 0.53 -8.63 -3.98
N VAL A 74 1.16 -7.47 -4.17
CA VAL A 74 1.62 -6.60 -3.08
C VAL A 74 0.79 -5.33 -3.09
N PHE A 75 0.26 -4.97 -1.94
CA PHE A 75 -0.41 -3.71 -1.73
C PHE A 75 0.55 -2.74 -1.06
N TYR A 76 0.85 -1.64 -1.70
CA TYR A 76 1.70 -0.58 -1.14
C TYR A 76 0.87 0.51 -0.47
N SER A 77 -0.16 0.94 -1.15
CA SER A 77 -1.14 1.90 -0.67
C SER A 77 -2.52 1.42 -1.10
N ILE A 78 -3.43 1.39 -0.19
CA ILE A 78 -4.81 0.99 -0.44
C ILE A 78 -5.76 2.05 0.03
N HIS A 79 -6.94 2.07 -0.57
CA HIS A 79 -8.11 2.77 -0.06
C HIS A 79 -9.15 1.73 0.31
N ILE A 80 -9.70 1.84 1.50
CA ILE A 80 -10.85 1.02 1.91
C ILE A 80 -12.09 1.91 1.87
N ILE A 81 -13.02 1.58 0.98
CA ILE A 81 -14.26 2.31 0.78
C ILE A 81 -15.40 1.32 0.92
N GLU A 82 -16.23 1.49 1.94
CA GLU A 82 -17.28 0.55 2.29
C GLU A 82 -16.72 -0.88 2.47
N ASN A 83 -17.01 -1.78 1.55
CA ASN A 83 -16.54 -3.17 1.57
C ASN A 83 -15.57 -3.49 0.41
N ILE A 84 -14.95 -2.47 -0.17
CA ILE A 84 -14.04 -2.62 -1.31
C ILE A 84 -12.64 -2.10 -0.93
N ILE A 85 -11.64 -2.92 -1.19
CA ILE A 85 -10.23 -2.50 -1.19
C ILE A 85 -9.87 -2.10 -2.61
N ILE A 86 -9.40 -0.86 -2.78
CA ILE A 86 -8.91 -0.35 -4.06
C ILE A 86 -7.40 -0.14 -3.95
N PHE A 87 -6.65 -0.66 -4.92
CA PHE A 87 -5.21 -0.49 -5.01
C PHE A 87 -4.73 -0.41 -6.46
N LEU A 88 -3.56 0.18 -6.65
CA LEU A 88 -2.85 0.18 -7.93
C LEU A 88 -1.76 -0.89 -7.89
N ASP A 89 -1.78 -1.81 -8.86
CA ASP A 89 -0.76 -2.85 -8.95
C ASP A 89 0.49 -2.39 -9.72
N LYS A 90 1.55 -3.20 -9.69
CA LYS A 90 2.81 -2.94 -10.39
C LYS A 90 2.65 -2.82 -11.92
N ASN A 91 1.61 -3.40 -12.49
CA ASN A 91 1.30 -3.34 -13.91
C ASN A 91 0.43 -2.12 -14.27
N LYS A 92 0.21 -1.22 -13.30
CA LYS A 92 -0.61 -0.01 -13.45
C LYS A 92 -2.08 -0.29 -13.72
N PHE A 93 -2.62 -1.35 -13.11
CA PHE A 93 -4.06 -1.57 -13.06
C PHE A 93 -4.60 -1.12 -11.70
N PHE A 94 -5.68 -0.38 -11.71
CA PHE A 94 -6.52 -0.18 -10.54
C PHE A 94 -7.37 -1.43 -10.35
N ASN A 95 -7.23 -2.03 -9.21
CA ASN A 95 -7.96 -3.23 -8.83
C ASN A 95 -8.91 -2.87 -7.69
N GLY A 96 -10.15 -3.28 -7.79
CA GLY A 96 -11.13 -3.25 -6.71
C GLY A 96 -11.46 -4.67 -6.31
N ILE A 97 -11.29 -5.01 -5.05
CA ILE A 97 -11.61 -6.34 -4.51
C ILE A 97 -12.58 -6.22 -3.35
N ASP A 98 -13.43 -7.21 -3.20
CA ASP A 98 -14.30 -7.33 -2.03
C ASP A 98 -13.46 -7.62 -0.78
N ILE A 99 -13.64 -6.84 0.28
CA ILE A 99 -12.81 -6.94 1.49
C ILE A 99 -12.96 -8.28 2.22
N LYS A 100 -14.14 -8.90 2.16
CA LYS A 100 -14.41 -10.15 2.88
C LYS A 100 -13.96 -11.37 2.11
N THR A 101 -14.14 -11.36 0.79
CA THR A 101 -13.92 -12.54 -0.04
C THR A 101 -12.66 -12.49 -0.88
N GLY A 102 -12.04 -11.32 -1.02
CA GLY A 102 -10.90 -11.11 -1.92
C GLY A 102 -11.26 -11.21 -3.40
N THR A 103 -12.55 -11.37 -3.75
CA THR A 103 -12.97 -11.50 -5.14
C THR A 103 -12.84 -10.18 -5.89
N GLU A 104 -12.33 -10.25 -7.12
CA GLU A 104 -12.20 -9.10 -7.99
C GLU A 104 -13.58 -8.53 -8.34
N LYS A 105 -13.79 -7.26 -8.05
CA LYS A 105 -14.96 -6.48 -8.48
C LYS A 105 -14.70 -5.81 -9.81
N PHE A 106 -13.50 -5.27 -9.96
CA PHE A 106 -13.05 -4.67 -11.22
C PHE A 106 -11.52 -4.66 -11.30
N LYS A 107 -11.04 -4.64 -12.55
CA LYS A 107 -9.65 -4.43 -12.89
C LYS A 107 -9.56 -3.57 -14.12
N ILE A 108 -8.98 -2.38 -14.00
CA ILE A 108 -8.94 -1.40 -15.06
C ILE A 108 -7.54 -0.82 -15.22
N LYS A 109 -7.11 -0.66 -16.47
CA LYS A 109 -5.83 -0.06 -16.75
C LYS A 109 -5.84 1.42 -16.40
N SER A 110 -4.81 1.88 -15.70
CA SER A 110 -4.63 3.29 -15.42
C SER A 110 -4.56 4.09 -16.72
N PRO A 111 -5.27 5.23 -16.84
CA PRO A 111 -5.14 6.13 -17.99
C PRO A 111 -3.77 6.84 -18.01
N PHE A 112 -2.96 6.69 -16.97
CA PHE A 112 -1.64 7.30 -16.84
C PHE A 112 -0.54 6.28 -17.15
N THR A 113 0.06 6.37 -18.33
CA THR A 113 1.07 5.40 -18.79
C THR A 113 2.44 5.70 -18.19
N TRP A 114 2.82 6.98 -18.14
CA TRP A 114 4.18 7.42 -17.80
C TRP A 114 4.31 8.03 -16.41
N THR A 115 3.21 8.43 -15.81
CA THR A 115 3.19 9.07 -14.50
C THR A 115 2.41 8.22 -13.51
N THR A 116 2.80 8.31 -12.26
CA THR A 116 2.01 7.81 -11.15
C THR A 116 0.88 8.80 -10.87
N PRO A 117 -0.38 8.35 -10.95
CA PRO A 117 -1.48 9.23 -10.59
C PRO A 117 -1.49 9.49 -9.09
N LYS A 118 -1.88 10.69 -8.71
CA LYS A 118 -2.32 11.00 -7.36
C LYS A 118 -3.76 10.53 -7.21
N ILE A 119 -4.10 10.14 -6.01
CA ILE A 119 -5.41 9.56 -5.68
C ILE A 119 -5.99 10.36 -4.53
N ILE A 120 -7.29 10.62 -4.57
CA ILE A 120 -8.02 11.28 -3.49
C ILE A 120 -9.49 10.88 -3.51
N LEU A 121 -10.06 10.63 -2.34
CA LEU A 121 -11.49 10.43 -2.17
C LEU A 121 -12.14 11.73 -1.68
N ILE A 122 -13.08 12.26 -2.45
CA ILE A 122 -13.83 13.47 -2.09
C ILE A 122 -15.32 13.17 -2.23
N LYS A 123 -16.08 13.31 -1.15
CA LYS A 123 -17.55 13.10 -1.14
C LYS A 123 -17.96 11.82 -1.86
N ASN A 124 -17.36 10.69 -1.50
CA ASN A 124 -17.58 9.37 -2.09
C ASN A 124 -17.21 9.25 -3.58
N THR A 125 -16.49 10.21 -4.13
CA THR A 125 -15.97 10.15 -5.51
C THR A 125 -14.47 9.88 -5.49
N TYR A 126 -14.06 8.78 -6.08
CA TYR A 126 -12.67 8.36 -6.16
C TYR A 126 -11.99 8.98 -7.37
N PHE A 127 -11.18 10.00 -7.13
CA PHE A 127 -10.44 10.70 -8.18
C PHE A 127 -9.04 10.14 -8.32
N ILE A 128 -8.61 9.97 -9.58
CA ILE A 128 -7.24 9.74 -9.96
C ILE A 128 -6.80 10.87 -10.88
N PHE A 129 -5.65 11.47 -10.67
CA PHE A 129 -5.24 12.62 -11.44
C PHE A 129 -3.73 12.81 -11.55
N SER A 130 -3.34 13.59 -12.55
CA SER A 130 -1.99 14.12 -12.74
C SER A 130 -2.08 15.65 -12.82
N SER A 131 -0.95 16.32 -13.08
CA SER A 131 -0.93 17.78 -13.28
C SER A 131 -1.79 18.27 -14.46
N LYS A 132 -2.14 17.38 -15.39
CA LYS A 132 -2.81 17.74 -16.66
C LYS A 132 -4.23 17.22 -16.76
N LYS A 133 -4.53 16.05 -16.19
CA LYS A 133 -5.80 15.34 -16.39
C LYS A 133 -6.28 14.75 -15.07
N ALA A 134 -7.59 14.69 -14.94
CA ALA A 134 -8.26 14.03 -13.83
C ALA A 134 -9.36 13.11 -14.36
N TYR A 135 -9.56 12.01 -13.65
CA TYR A 135 -10.61 11.03 -13.91
C TYR A 135 -11.26 10.66 -12.59
N HIS A 136 -12.50 10.22 -12.63
CA HIS A 136 -13.08 9.51 -11.52
C HIS A 136 -13.28 8.03 -11.88
N ILE A 137 -13.16 7.20 -10.86
CA ILE A 137 -13.44 5.76 -10.95
C ILE A 137 -14.75 5.49 -10.22
N ASN A 138 -15.67 4.85 -10.90
CA ASN A 138 -16.84 4.28 -10.25
C ASN A 138 -16.41 3.03 -9.47
N ILE A 139 -16.49 3.07 -8.14
CA ILE A 139 -16.00 2.02 -7.26
C ILE A 139 -16.76 0.70 -7.38
N ASN A 140 -17.98 0.71 -7.91
CA ASN A 140 -18.79 -0.50 -8.05
C ASN A 140 -18.47 -1.32 -9.29
N ASN A 141 -18.04 -0.68 -10.38
CA ASN A 141 -17.83 -1.33 -11.67
C ASN A 141 -16.52 -0.95 -12.37
N GLY A 142 -15.70 -0.12 -11.74
CA GLY A 142 -14.42 0.30 -12.27
C GLY A 142 -14.48 1.26 -13.46
N LYS A 143 -15.65 1.73 -13.90
CA LYS A 143 -15.74 2.63 -15.05
C LYS A 143 -14.99 3.93 -14.77
N ILE A 144 -14.03 4.25 -15.65
CA ILE A 144 -13.27 5.50 -15.61
C ILE A 144 -13.94 6.53 -16.50
N MET A 145 -14.08 7.76 -16.01
CA MET A 145 -14.57 8.90 -16.77
C MET A 145 -13.69 10.12 -16.55
N GLU A 146 -13.30 10.79 -17.65
CA GLU A 146 -12.55 12.04 -17.55
C GLU A 146 -13.43 13.11 -16.89
N THR A 147 -12.82 13.87 -15.97
CA THR A 147 -13.52 14.85 -15.17
C THR A 147 -12.59 15.99 -14.76
N LYS A 148 -13.09 16.94 -13.98
CA LYS A 148 -12.30 18.00 -13.37
C LYS A 148 -12.30 17.80 -11.85
N LEU A 149 -11.17 18.13 -11.24
CA LEU A 149 -11.12 18.23 -9.77
C LEU A 149 -11.98 19.39 -9.29
N PRO A 150 -12.43 19.38 -8.04
CA PRO A 150 -13.09 20.51 -7.42
C PRO A 150 -12.28 21.81 -7.58
N ASN A 151 -12.93 22.93 -7.83
CA ASN A 151 -12.28 24.20 -8.20
C ASN A 151 -11.21 24.71 -7.23
N LYS A 152 -11.27 24.31 -5.95
CA LYS A 152 -10.26 24.68 -4.94
C LYS A 152 -9.00 23.83 -4.96
N ILE A 153 -8.97 22.78 -5.78
CA ILE A 153 -7.84 21.83 -5.85
C ILE A 153 -7.09 22.08 -7.15
N ASN A 154 -5.89 22.65 -7.03
CA ASN A 154 -4.99 22.83 -8.18
C ASN A 154 -4.05 21.63 -8.32
N PRO A 155 -4.24 20.74 -9.32
CA PRO A 155 -3.44 19.52 -9.44
C PRO A 155 -1.94 19.81 -9.71
N LYS A 156 -1.59 21.00 -10.20
CA LYS A 156 -0.19 21.38 -10.48
C LYS A 156 0.59 21.74 -9.22
N GLU A 157 -0.11 22.23 -8.20
CA GLU A 157 0.49 22.70 -6.94
C GLU A 157 0.47 21.64 -5.85
N LEU A 158 -0.30 20.56 -6.05
CA LEU A 158 -0.36 19.49 -5.08
C LEU A 158 0.95 18.70 -5.06
N GLY A 159 1.60 18.67 -3.91
CA GLY A 159 2.71 17.78 -3.61
C GLY A 159 2.20 16.37 -3.25
N ILE A 160 2.21 16.06 -1.95
CA ILE A 160 1.70 14.80 -1.41
C ILE A 160 0.20 14.95 -1.14
N VAL A 161 -0.56 13.90 -1.47
CA VAL A 161 -1.97 13.78 -1.10
C VAL A 161 -2.12 12.61 -0.15
N LEU A 162 -2.74 12.86 0.97
CA LEU A 162 -3.13 11.85 1.94
C LEU A 162 -4.57 12.15 2.36
N ASP A 163 -5.45 11.19 2.22
CA ASP A 163 -6.80 11.28 2.74
C ASP A 163 -7.04 10.27 3.89
N GLU A 164 -8.14 10.41 4.59
CA GLU A 164 -8.45 9.59 5.77
C GLU A 164 -8.76 8.11 5.44
N PHE A 165 -8.95 7.80 4.16
CA PHE A 165 -9.26 6.45 3.68
C PHE A 165 -8.02 5.73 3.14
N GLN A 166 -6.92 6.46 2.99
CA GLN A 166 -5.67 5.91 2.48
C GLN A 166 -4.87 5.25 3.59
N ILE A 167 -4.51 4.00 3.36
CA ILE A 167 -3.70 3.21 4.28
C ILE A 167 -2.42 2.81 3.58
N ASN A 168 -1.29 3.20 4.15
CA ASN A 168 0.01 2.77 3.69
C ASN A 168 0.35 1.45 4.38
N ILE A 169 0.50 0.41 3.57
CA ILE A 169 0.89 -0.91 4.04
C ILE A 169 2.40 -0.99 3.99
N ASN A 170 2.97 -1.28 5.10
CA ASN A 170 4.36 -1.23 5.51
C ASN A 170 5.47 -1.40 4.48
N SER A 171 6.58 -0.83 4.90
CA SER A 171 7.90 -0.77 4.32
C SER A 171 8.27 -1.95 3.44
N ILE A 172 8.48 -1.64 2.19
CA ILE A 172 9.12 -2.48 1.19
C ILE A 172 10.54 -2.76 1.67
N PRO A 173 11.02 -4.01 1.60
CA PRO A 173 12.43 -4.29 1.78
C PRO A 173 13.26 -3.45 0.82
N SER A 174 14.35 -2.85 1.30
CA SER A 174 15.18 -1.89 0.56
C SER A 174 15.75 -2.40 -0.77
N SER A 175 15.75 -3.70 -1.02
CA SER A 175 16.17 -4.30 -2.29
C SER A 175 15.19 -4.09 -3.46
N ASP A 176 13.91 -3.78 -3.17
CA ASP A 176 12.88 -3.53 -4.19
C ASP A 176 12.48 -2.06 -4.26
N ALA A 177 13.22 -1.18 -3.58
CA ALA A 177 12.93 0.26 -3.49
C ALA A 177 12.96 1.00 -4.83
N GLY A 178 13.30 0.37 -5.93
CA GLY A 178 13.25 0.96 -7.28
C GLY A 178 11.86 1.34 -7.77
N TYR A 179 10.79 0.98 -7.04
CA TYR A 179 9.41 1.28 -7.41
C TYR A 179 8.57 1.77 -6.24
N MET A 180 9.21 2.43 -5.29
CA MET A 180 8.46 3.05 -4.22
C MET A 180 7.55 4.14 -4.74
N TYR A 181 6.28 4.00 -4.46
CA TYR A 181 5.28 5.04 -4.40
C TYR A 181 5.50 5.93 -3.17
N ILE A 182 6.67 6.53 -3.08
CA ILE A 182 6.82 7.74 -2.29
C ILE A 182 6.46 8.84 -3.29
N GLY A 183 5.30 9.44 -3.09
CA GLY A 183 5.04 10.70 -3.73
C GLY A 183 6.28 11.57 -3.53
N ASP A 184 6.81 12.06 -4.61
CA ASP A 184 7.98 12.89 -4.73
C ASP A 184 8.03 13.95 -3.61
N ALA A 185 8.63 13.59 -2.48
CA ALA A 185 9.08 14.54 -1.50
C ALA A 185 10.44 15.01 -2.01
N GLY A 186 10.42 16.03 -2.84
CA GLY A 186 11.61 16.76 -3.24
C GLY A 186 12.37 17.23 -2.01
N ALA A 187 13.27 16.39 -1.52
CA ALA A 187 14.36 16.79 -0.66
C ALA A 187 15.59 16.86 -1.55
N GLY A 188 15.83 18.05 -2.08
CA GLY A 188 17.12 18.43 -2.61
C GLY A 188 18.16 18.32 -1.50
N GLY A 189 18.81 17.18 -1.43
CA GLY A 189 20.02 16.94 -0.66
C GLY A 189 21.20 17.06 -1.60
N ASP A 190 21.72 18.24 -1.68
CA ASP A 190 23.02 18.57 -2.27
C ASP A 190 24.11 17.88 -1.44
N PHE A 191 24.55 16.70 -1.85
CA PHE A 191 25.78 16.10 -1.30
C PHE A 191 26.94 16.53 -2.19
N GLY A 192 27.54 17.65 -1.76
CA GLY A 192 28.74 18.21 -2.30
C GLY A 192 29.85 17.16 -2.43
N GLY A 193 30.47 17.18 -3.61
CA GLY A 193 31.61 16.40 -3.97
C GLY A 193 32.78 16.59 -3.01
N GLY A 194 33.31 15.51 -2.50
CA GLY A 194 34.60 15.43 -1.87
C GLY A 194 35.65 15.12 -2.94
N ASP A 195 36.36 16.14 -3.38
CA ASP A 195 37.62 16.04 -4.12
C ASP A 195 38.65 15.33 -3.22
N ALA A 196 39.11 14.20 -3.61
CA ALA A 196 40.31 13.57 -3.06
C ALA A 196 41.38 13.48 -4.18
N GLY A 197 42.08 14.55 -4.39
CA GLY A 197 43.31 14.56 -5.10
C GLY A 197 44.40 13.81 -4.34
N GLY A 198 44.87 12.68 -4.89
CA GLY A 198 46.01 11.94 -4.43
C GLY A 198 47.10 11.98 -5.50
N GLY A 199 47.96 12.96 -5.47
CA GLY A 199 49.22 12.96 -6.17
C GLY A 199 50.19 12.01 -5.51
N GLY A 200 50.80 11.12 -6.29
CA GLY A 200 51.90 10.26 -5.91
C GLY A 200 53.01 10.39 -6.92
N ASP A 201 53.94 11.27 -6.64
CA ASP A 201 55.30 11.26 -7.21
C ASP A 201 56.08 10.13 -6.57
N GLY A 202 56.94 9.49 -7.35
CA GLY A 202 57.90 8.59 -6.81
C GLY A 202 58.94 8.10 -7.81
N GLY A 203 60.02 8.69 -7.87
CA GLY A 203 61.32 8.34 -8.18
C GLY A 203 61.73 6.94 -8.73
#